data_a023dcfe40288eed985eca4a4eedd91c
#
_entry.id   a023dcfe40288eed985eca4a4eedd91c
#
_cell.length_a   1.000
_cell.length_b   1.000
_cell.length_c   1.000
_cell.angle_alpha   90.00
_cell.angle_beta   90.00
_cell.angle_gamma   90.00
#
_symmetry.space_group_name_H-M   'P 1'
#
loop_
_entity.id
_entity.type
_entity.pdbx_description
1 polymer ?
#
loop_
_entity_poly.entity_id
_entity_poly.type
_entity_poly.pdbx_seq_one_letter_code
_entity_poly.pdbx_strand_id
1 'polypeptide(L)'
;MSINALFDEFKVKAATPKQQLAEYKAQGKKVIGVLPYYAPEELVYAAGMVPMGIWGSNNKTISRAKEYCATFYCTIAQLATICDTLRPMSQNFRVAMGDKMKVIFLAHPQNRFEEFGLKFCEEEYANVKADLEEVCGHEITNDAILDAIKVYNKSRAARREFVKLANEHCD
;
A
#
# COMPACT_ATOMS: atom_id res chain seq x y z
N MET A 1 21.69 -6.96 19.16
CA MET A 1 20.89 -8.04 18.53
C MET A 1 21.77 -8.66 17.45
N SER A 2 21.86 -10.01 17.36
CA SER A 2 22.65 -10.64 16.29
C SER A 2 21.92 -10.54 14.95
N ILE A 3 22.65 -10.61 13.83
CA ILE A 3 22.06 -10.56 12.50
C ILE A 3 21.05 -11.70 12.27
N ASN A 4 21.35 -12.89 12.79
CA ASN A 4 20.45 -14.04 12.72
C ASN A 4 19.13 -13.79 13.46
N ALA A 5 19.17 -13.15 14.63
CA ALA A 5 17.97 -12.79 15.38
C ALA A 5 17.10 -11.78 14.63
N LEU A 6 17.71 -10.84 13.90
CA LEU A 6 16.97 -9.92 13.02
C LEU A 6 16.31 -10.63 11.84
N PHE A 7 17.02 -11.56 11.20
CA PHE A 7 16.45 -12.37 10.12
C PHE A 7 15.28 -13.23 10.60
N ASP A 8 15.36 -13.82 11.78
CA ASP A 8 14.30 -14.61 12.35
C ASP A 8 13.08 -13.73 12.69
N GLU A 9 13.29 -12.52 13.22
CA GLU A 9 12.21 -11.55 13.43
C GLU A 9 11.53 -11.17 12.11
N PHE A 10 12.29 -10.89 11.05
CA PHE A 10 11.71 -10.58 9.72
C PHE A 10 10.92 -11.75 9.16
N LYS A 11 11.41 -12.99 9.27
CA LYS A 11 10.69 -14.20 8.84
C LYS A 11 9.35 -14.34 9.56
N VAL A 12 9.34 -14.15 10.87
CA VAL A 12 8.11 -14.20 11.67
C VAL A 12 7.12 -13.13 11.22
N LYS A 13 7.57 -11.88 11.10
CA LYS A 13 6.72 -10.77 10.65
C LYS A 13 6.17 -11.00 9.24
N ALA A 14 6.99 -11.49 8.32
CA ALA A 14 6.55 -11.80 6.95
C ALA A 14 5.51 -12.94 6.90
N ALA A 15 5.61 -13.91 7.83
CA ALA A 15 4.70 -15.05 7.89
C ALA A 15 3.37 -14.75 8.59
N THR A 16 3.26 -13.65 9.35
CA THR A 16 2.11 -13.35 10.23
C THR A 16 1.33 -12.07 9.89
N PRO A 17 0.98 -11.79 8.62
CA PRO A 17 0.29 -10.54 8.25
C PRO A 17 -1.08 -10.39 8.92
N LYS A 18 -1.81 -11.48 9.16
CA LYS A 18 -3.09 -11.44 9.87
C LYS A 18 -2.96 -11.01 11.33
N GLN A 19 -1.91 -11.46 12.00
CA GLN A 19 -1.64 -11.08 13.37
C GLN A 19 -1.31 -9.59 13.45
N GLN A 20 -0.43 -9.08 12.57
CA GLN A 20 -0.11 -7.66 12.50
C GLN A 20 -1.36 -6.80 12.26
N LEU A 21 -2.23 -7.23 11.34
CA LEU A 21 -3.49 -6.54 11.09
C LEU A 21 -4.37 -6.50 12.34
N ALA A 22 -4.47 -7.61 13.08
CA ALA A 22 -5.24 -7.68 14.33
C ALA A 22 -4.64 -6.76 15.41
N GLU A 23 -3.32 -6.70 15.52
CA GLU A 23 -2.59 -5.83 16.44
C GLU A 23 -2.85 -4.35 16.16
N TYR A 24 -2.78 -3.92 14.88
CA TYR A 24 -3.10 -2.54 14.49
C TYR A 24 -4.56 -2.19 14.79
N LYS A 25 -5.48 -3.10 14.50
CA LYS A 25 -6.90 -2.91 14.83
C LYS A 25 -7.16 -2.81 16.34
N ALA A 26 -6.49 -3.63 17.14
CA ALA A 26 -6.56 -3.56 18.60
C ALA A 26 -6.04 -2.22 19.15
N GLN A 27 -5.11 -1.57 18.45
CA GLN A 27 -4.63 -0.22 18.73
C GLN A 27 -5.58 0.89 18.23
N GLY A 28 -6.73 0.54 17.66
CA GLY A 28 -7.68 1.51 17.10
C GLY A 28 -7.25 2.13 15.77
N LYS A 29 -6.20 1.58 15.13
CA LYS A 29 -5.69 2.11 13.86
C LYS A 29 -6.52 1.61 12.69
N LYS A 30 -6.83 2.52 11.76
CA LYS A 30 -7.38 2.16 10.46
C LYS A 30 -6.27 1.62 9.58
N VAL A 31 -6.49 0.46 8.98
CA VAL A 31 -5.52 -0.20 8.11
C VAL A 31 -6.03 -0.20 6.68
N ILE A 32 -5.21 0.28 5.76
CA ILE A 32 -5.52 0.39 4.34
C ILE A 32 -4.74 -0.68 3.59
N GLY A 33 -5.45 -1.53 2.86
CA GLY A 33 -4.82 -2.50 1.96
C GLY A 33 -4.26 -1.81 0.73
N VAL A 34 -3.04 -2.16 0.32
CA VAL A 34 -2.33 -1.53 -0.79
C VAL A 34 -1.94 -2.59 -1.83
N LEU A 35 -2.41 -2.43 -3.08
CA LEU A 35 -2.16 -3.29 -4.23
C LEU A 35 -1.68 -2.45 -5.41
N PRO A 36 -0.66 -2.86 -6.14
CA PRO A 36 0.63 -3.38 -5.76
C PRO A 36 1.53 -2.27 -5.16
N TYR A 37 2.84 -2.47 -5.08
CA TYR A 37 3.88 -1.67 -4.42
C TYR A 37 3.91 -0.15 -4.64
N TYR A 38 3.27 0.38 -5.68
CA TYR A 38 3.43 1.78 -6.09
C TYR A 38 2.28 2.68 -5.64
N ALA A 39 1.41 2.20 -4.77
CA ALA A 39 0.40 3.04 -4.17
C ALA A 39 1.07 4.09 -3.25
N PRO A 40 0.48 5.30 -3.14
CA PRO A 40 1.06 6.39 -2.37
C PRO A 40 0.91 6.13 -0.86
N GLU A 41 1.77 5.26 -0.32
CA GLU A 41 1.77 4.93 1.10
C GLU A 41 1.94 6.18 1.98
N GLU A 42 2.63 7.20 1.46
CA GLU A 42 2.80 8.49 2.12
C GLU A 42 1.47 9.20 2.38
N LEU A 43 0.53 9.13 1.44
CA LEU A 43 -0.81 9.72 1.65
C LEU A 43 -1.59 8.96 2.73
N VAL A 44 -1.50 7.63 2.73
CA VAL A 44 -2.12 6.79 3.76
C VAL A 44 -1.53 7.11 5.14
N TYR A 45 -0.22 7.25 5.23
CA TYR A 45 0.49 7.60 6.46
C TYR A 45 0.14 9.01 6.93
N ALA A 46 0.10 9.99 6.02
CA ALA A 46 -0.29 11.37 6.31
C ALA A 46 -1.73 11.48 6.83
N ALA A 47 -2.61 10.56 6.41
CA ALA A 47 -3.97 10.42 6.93
C ALA A 47 -4.03 9.74 8.33
N GLY A 48 -2.89 9.46 8.97
CA GLY A 48 -2.84 8.77 10.26
C GLY A 48 -3.23 7.29 10.21
N MET A 49 -3.26 6.71 9.01
CA MET A 49 -3.62 5.31 8.77
C MET A 49 -2.38 4.45 8.52
N VAL A 50 -2.54 3.14 8.57
CA VAL A 50 -1.45 2.17 8.35
C VAL A 50 -1.60 1.54 6.97
N PRO A 51 -0.67 1.77 6.03
CA PRO A 51 -0.66 1.04 4.76
C PRO A 51 -0.15 -0.38 4.98
N MET A 52 -0.84 -1.35 4.42
CA MET A 52 -0.46 -2.75 4.48
C MET A 52 -0.55 -3.39 3.11
N GLY A 53 0.56 -3.94 2.62
CA GLY A 53 0.61 -4.61 1.32
C GLY A 53 -0.29 -5.84 1.27
N ILE A 54 -1.06 -5.97 0.21
CA ILE A 54 -1.86 -7.16 -0.09
C ILE A 54 -1.10 -7.99 -1.11
N TRP A 55 -0.65 -9.17 -0.70
CA TRP A 55 0.13 -10.09 -1.52
C TRP A 55 -0.66 -11.34 -1.85
N GLY A 56 -0.54 -11.80 -3.09
CA GLY A 56 -0.95 -13.12 -3.50
C GLY A 56 -0.07 -14.22 -2.87
N SER A 57 -0.65 -15.37 -2.59
CA SER A 57 0.08 -16.56 -2.16
C SER A 57 -0.18 -17.68 -3.14
N ASN A 58 0.87 -18.36 -3.59
CA ASN A 58 0.77 -19.48 -4.55
C ASN A 58 -0.04 -20.69 -4.04
N ASN A 59 -0.29 -20.76 -2.73
CA ASN A 59 -0.93 -21.92 -2.10
C ASN A 59 -2.37 -21.65 -1.63
N LYS A 60 -3.00 -20.55 -2.06
CA LYS A 60 -4.36 -20.22 -1.62
C LYS A 60 -5.31 -20.02 -2.79
N THR A 61 -6.42 -20.70 -2.76
CA THR A 61 -7.49 -20.57 -3.76
C THR A 61 -8.09 -19.17 -3.76
N ILE A 62 -8.34 -18.62 -4.94
CA ILE A 62 -8.96 -17.30 -5.19
C ILE A 62 -10.30 -17.13 -4.44
N SER A 63 -11.03 -18.22 -4.19
CA SER A 63 -12.28 -18.21 -3.43
C SER A 63 -12.18 -17.62 -2.02
N ARG A 64 -10.98 -17.58 -1.43
CA ARG A 64 -10.74 -17.00 -0.11
C ARG A 64 -10.30 -15.54 -0.12
N ALA A 65 -10.11 -14.93 -1.28
CA ALA A 65 -9.70 -13.51 -1.38
C ALA A 65 -10.69 -12.58 -0.67
N LYS A 66 -11.98 -12.87 -0.75
CA LYS A 66 -13.04 -12.11 -0.07
C LYS A 66 -12.89 -12.07 1.45
N GLU A 67 -12.43 -13.17 2.06
CA GLU A 67 -12.24 -13.25 3.51
C GLU A 67 -11.06 -12.39 4.00
N TYR A 68 -10.05 -12.23 3.14
CA TYR A 68 -8.85 -11.45 3.47
C TYR A 68 -9.06 -9.96 3.24
N CYS A 69 -9.70 -9.58 2.14
CA CYS A 69 -9.92 -8.18 1.80
C CYS A 69 -10.93 -7.50 2.73
N ALA A 70 -11.96 -8.22 3.19
CA ALA A 70 -12.98 -7.70 4.11
C ALA A 70 -12.43 -7.25 5.49
N THR A 71 -11.16 -7.51 5.77
CA THR A 71 -10.51 -7.09 7.02
C THR A 71 -9.89 -5.70 6.96
N PHE A 72 -9.77 -5.09 5.78
CA PHE A 72 -9.28 -3.72 5.60
C PHE A 72 -10.43 -2.71 5.62
N TYR A 73 -10.16 -1.48 6.04
CA TYR A 73 -11.13 -0.38 5.97
C TYR A 73 -11.33 0.11 4.53
N CYS A 74 -10.26 0.10 3.77
CA CYS A 74 -10.21 0.52 2.39
C CYS A 74 -9.07 -0.19 1.66
N THR A 75 -9.15 -0.27 0.35
CA THR A 75 -8.06 -0.80 -0.48
C THR A 75 -7.74 0.17 -1.60
N ILE A 76 -6.48 0.50 -1.76
CA ILE A 76 -5.98 1.25 -2.91
C ILE A 76 -5.47 0.24 -3.94
N ALA A 77 -6.09 0.22 -5.10
CA ALA A 77 -5.65 -0.59 -6.23
C ALA A 77 -5.00 0.30 -7.29
N GLN A 78 -3.69 0.17 -7.44
CA GLN A 78 -3.00 0.83 -8.53
C GLN A 78 -3.23 0.10 -9.84
N LEU A 79 -3.70 0.83 -10.84
CA LEU A 79 -3.83 0.32 -12.21
C LEU A 79 -2.48 0.47 -12.93
N ALA A 80 -1.73 -0.63 -13.00
CA ALA A 80 -0.63 -0.70 -13.94
C ALA A 80 -1.21 -0.85 -15.35
N THR A 81 -0.89 0.08 -16.24
CA THR A 81 -1.37 0.09 -17.61
C THR A 81 -0.85 -1.06 -18.48
N ILE A 82 0.07 -1.86 -17.95
CA ILE A 82 0.79 -2.93 -18.66
C ILE A 82 0.17 -4.31 -18.41
N CYS A 83 -0.59 -4.48 -17.31
CA CYS A 83 -1.10 -5.79 -16.91
C CYS A 83 -2.62 -5.89 -17.07
N ASP A 84 -3.06 -6.65 -18.04
CA ASP A 84 -4.49 -6.90 -18.29
C ASP A 84 -5.19 -7.63 -17.13
N THR A 85 -4.43 -8.32 -16.30
CA THR A 85 -4.98 -9.00 -15.11
C THR A 85 -5.27 -8.03 -13.97
N LEU A 86 -4.43 -7.01 -13.76
CA LEU A 86 -4.61 -6.05 -12.66
C LEU A 86 -5.73 -5.04 -12.94
N ARG A 87 -5.96 -4.69 -14.21
CA ARG A 87 -7.04 -3.79 -14.61
C ARG A 87 -8.42 -4.28 -14.20
N PRO A 88 -8.86 -5.48 -14.62
CA PRO A 88 -10.17 -5.99 -14.22
C PRO A 88 -10.22 -6.40 -12.74
N MET A 89 -9.09 -6.73 -12.12
CA MET A 89 -9.06 -7.14 -10.71
C MET A 89 -9.63 -6.06 -9.80
N SER A 90 -9.29 -4.80 -10.02
CA SER A 90 -9.79 -3.69 -9.21
C SER A 90 -11.31 -3.50 -9.36
N GLN A 91 -11.85 -3.64 -10.58
CA GLN A 91 -13.30 -3.61 -10.83
C GLN A 91 -13.98 -4.83 -10.18
N ASN A 92 -13.38 -6.00 -10.30
CA ASN A 92 -13.88 -7.21 -9.65
C ASN A 92 -13.90 -7.06 -8.12
N PHE A 93 -12.90 -6.37 -7.53
CA PHE A 93 -12.91 -6.03 -6.12
C PHE A 93 -14.08 -5.12 -5.75
N ARG A 94 -14.34 -4.06 -6.52
CA ARG A 94 -15.50 -3.20 -6.29
C ARG A 94 -16.79 -3.99 -6.28
N VAL A 95 -17.01 -4.81 -7.30
CA VAL A 95 -18.21 -5.64 -7.43
C VAL A 95 -18.31 -6.68 -6.30
N ALA A 96 -17.19 -7.34 -5.98
CA ALA A 96 -17.17 -8.40 -4.99
C ALA A 96 -17.33 -7.89 -3.56
N MET A 97 -16.83 -6.70 -3.26
CA MET A 97 -16.86 -6.13 -1.91
C MET A 97 -18.10 -5.27 -1.68
N GLY A 98 -18.68 -4.67 -2.76
CA GLY A 98 -19.84 -3.78 -2.65
C GLY A 98 -19.62 -2.72 -1.57
N ASP A 99 -20.62 -2.52 -0.72
CA ASP A 99 -20.60 -1.52 0.35
C ASP A 99 -19.74 -1.92 1.57
N LYS A 100 -19.13 -3.11 1.55
CA LYS A 100 -18.36 -3.61 2.70
C LYS A 100 -16.99 -2.96 2.83
N MET A 101 -16.46 -2.44 1.74
CA MET A 101 -15.13 -1.85 1.69
C MET A 101 -15.00 -0.89 0.51
N LYS A 102 -14.54 0.33 0.78
CA LYS A 102 -14.20 1.27 -0.29
C LYS A 102 -12.96 0.78 -1.05
N VAL A 103 -13.03 0.76 -2.37
CA VAL A 103 -11.90 0.45 -3.24
C VAL A 103 -11.52 1.70 -4.02
N ILE A 104 -10.35 2.24 -3.72
CA ILE A 104 -9.79 3.43 -4.36
C ILE A 104 -8.92 2.99 -5.54
N PHE A 105 -9.08 3.67 -6.67
CA PHE A 105 -8.26 3.43 -7.85
C PHE A 105 -7.23 4.52 -8.00
N LEU A 106 -6.04 4.13 -8.40
CA LEU A 106 -4.99 5.03 -8.83
C LEU A 106 -4.54 4.62 -10.22
N ALA A 107 -4.85 5.42 -11.22
CA ALA A 107 -4.34 5.24 -12.58
C ALA A 107 -3.00 5.94 -12.72
N HIS A 108 -1.99 5.21 -13.24
CA HIS A 108 -0.72 5.83 -13.62
C HIS A 108 -0.68 6.07 -15.13
N PRO A 109 -0.26 7.27 -15.57
CA PRO A 109 -0.09 7.54 -16.99
C PRO A 109 1.05 6.69 -17.57
N GLN A 110 0.90 6.26 -18.81
CA GLN A 110 2.01 5.62 -19.54
C GLN A 110 3.11 6.62 -19.88
N ASN A 111 2.71 7.83 -20.26
CA ASN A 111 3.63 8.93 -20.48
C ASN A 111 3.93 9.61 -19.14
N ARG A 112 5.21 9.57 -18.74
CA ARG A 112 5.69 10.09 -17.45
C ARG A 112 6.56 11.32 -17.59
N PHE A 113 6.81 11.79 -18.82
CA PHE A 113 7.77 12.83 -19.10
C PHE A 113 7.12 14.11 -19.64
N GLU A 114 5.98 13.98 -20.31
CA GLU A 114 5.27 15.11 -20.88
C GLU A 114 4.36 15.78 -19.85
N GLU A 115 4.15 17.09 -20.01
CA GLU A 115 3.37 17.91 -19.09
C GLU A 115 1.96 17.35 -18.85
N PHE A 116 1.29 16.89 -19.91
CA PHE A 116 -0.05 16.29 -19.78
C PHE A 116 -0.05 15.01 -18.94
N GLY A 117 1.01 14.20 -19.02
CA GLY A 117 1.15 13.00 -18.20
C GLY A 117 1.39 13.33 -16.73
N LEU A 118 2.16 14.35 -16.44
CA LEU A 118 2.38 14.84 -15.08
C LEU A 118 1.11 15.42 -14.49
N LYS A 119 0.38 16.23 -15.26
CA LYS A 119 -0.90 16.81 -14.86
C LYS A 119 -1.95 15.75 -14.56
N PHE A 120 -2.06 14.73 -15.42
CA PHE A 120 -2.93 13.58 -15.20
C PHE A 120 -2.57 12.87 -13.88
N CYS A 121 -1.27 12.67 -13.63
CA CYS A 121 -0.80 12.04 -12.41
C CYS A 121 -1.16 12.87 -11.16
N GLU A 122 -1.00 14.19 -11.23
CA GLU A 122 -1.38 15.12 -10.17
C GLU A 122 -2.87 15.02 -9.83
N GLU A 123 -3.73 15.02 -10.85
CA GLU A 123 -5.19 14.88 -10.69
C GLU A 123 -5.57 13.54 -10.05
N GLU A 124 -4.94 12.44 -10.47
CA GLU A 124 -5.18 11.12 -9.90
C GLU A 124 -4.74 11.02 -8.43
N TYR A 125 -3.60 11.61 -8.07
CA TYR A 125 -3.17 11.67 -6.67
C TYR A 125 -4.09 12.56 -5.81
N ALA A 126 -4.59 13.65 -6.38
CA ALA A 126 -5.58 14.52 -5.71
C ALA A 126 -6.89 13.75 -5.44
N ASN A 127 -7.36 12.95 -6.40
CA ASN A 127 -8.53 12.09 -6.24
C ASN A 127 -8.33 11.05 -5.13
N VAL A 128 -7.16 10.38 -5.12
CA VAL A 128 -6.82 9.42 -4.05
C VAL A 128 -6.76 10.10 -2.69
N LYS A 129 -6.20 11.32 -2.61
CA LYS A 129 -6.19 12.11 -1.38
C LYS A 129 -7.60 12.37 -0.88
N ALA A 130 -8.50 12.86 -1.74
CA ALA A 130 -9.90 13.13 -1.39
C ALA A 130 -10.62 11.86 -0.90
N ASP A 131 -10.43 10.75 -1.59
CA ASP A 131 -10.97 9.45 -1.17
C ASP A 131 -10.46 8.99 0.21
N LEU A 132 -9.18 9.25 0.51
CA LEU A 132 -8.59 8.93 1.80
C LEU A 132 -9.10 9.87 2.91
N GLU A 133 -9.33 11.15 2.61
CA GLU A 133 -9.95 12.12 3.52
C GLU A 133 -11.37 11.69 3.92
N GLU A 134 -12.15 11.17 2.97
CA GLU A 134 -13.44 10.57 3.28
C GLU A 134 -13.32 9.37 4.23
N VAL A 135 -12.32 8.51 4.03
CA VAL A 135 -12.10 7.33 4.88
C VAL A 135 -11.61 7.72 6.26
N CYS A 136 -10.65 8.64 6.38
CA CYS A 136 -10.10 9.05 7.68
C CYS A 136 -11.04 10.02 8.43
N GLY A 137 -11.82 10.82 7.71
CA GLY A 137 -12.76 11.78 8.28
C GLY A 137 -12.16 13.15 8.63
N HIS A 138 -10.98 13.45 8.08
CA HIS A 138 -10.29 14.73 8.27
C HIS A 138 -9.43 15.10 7.06
N GLU A 139 -9.05 16.36 6.94
CA GLU A 139 -8.17 16.86 5.89
C GLU A 139 -6.75 16.31 6.04
N ILE A 140 -6.14 15.92 4.92
CA ILE A 140 -4.73 15.56 4.82
C ILE A 140 -3.93 16.80 4.40
N THR A 141 -3.29 17.47 5.35
CA THR A 141 -2.57 18.71 5.10
C THR A 141 -1.27 18.46 4.33
N ASN A 142 -0.78 19.49 3.62
CA ASN A 142 0.50 19.42 2.93
C ASN A 142 1.66 19.18 3.90
N ASP A 143 1.62 19.73 5.11
CA ASP A 143 2.65 19.49 6.12
C ASP A 143 2.68 18.02 6.55
N ALA A 144 1.51 17.39 6.75
CA ALA A 144 1.43 15.96 7.04
C ALA A 144 1.99 15.11 5.90
N ILE A 145 1.74 15.48 4.64
CA ILE A 145 2.31 14.80 3.47
C ILE A 145 3.85 14.96 3.44
N LEU A 146 4.36 16.15 3.66
CA LEU A 146 5.81 16.41 3.71
C LEU A 146 6.50 15.62 4.82
N ASP A 147 5.88 15.51 5.99
CA ASP A 147 6.42 14.71 7.09
C ASP A 147 6.37 13.21 6.79
N ALA A 148 5.30 12.73 6.16
CA ALA A 148 5.22 11.36 5.67
C ALA A 148 6.33 11.05 4.67
N ILE A 149 6.59 11.94 3.70
CA ILE A 149 7.68 11.79 2.73
C ILE A 149 9.05 11.68 3.43
N LYS A 150 9.29 12.49 4.48
CA LYS A 150 10.55 12.41 5.25
C LYS A 150 10.70 11.04 5.93
N VAL A 151 9.61 10.51 6.52
CA VAL A 151 9.61 9.19 7.15
C VAL A 151 9.91 8.09 6.12
N TYR A 152 9.22 8.10 4.99
CA TYR A 152 9.43 7.11 3.93
C TYR A 152 10.81 7.23 3.27
N ASN A 153 11.36 8.43 3.15
CA ASN A 153 12.71 8.63 2.64
C ASN A 153 13.78 8.01 3.56
N LYS A 154 13.60 8.04 4.89
CA LYS A 154 14.47 7.30 5.82
C LYS A 154 14.40 5.80 5.58
N SER A 155 13.20 5.24 5.41
CA SER A 155 13.02 3.82 5.08
C SER A 155 13.66 3.45 3.74
N ARG A 156 13.50 4.29 2.71
CA ARG A 156 14.14 4.10 1.40
C ARG A 156 15.65 4.13 1.48
N ALA A 157 16.21 5.03 2.29
CA ALA A 157 17.66 5.11 2.53
C ALA A 157 18.18 3.82 3.19
N ALA A 158 17.50 3.35 4.23
CA ALA A 158 17.84 2.10 4.91
C ALA A 158 17.76 0.88 3.97
N ARG A 159 16.74 0.81 3.11
CA ARG A 159 16.63 -0.27 2.11
C ARG A 159 17.77 -0.23 1.10
N ARG A 160 18.17 0.95 0.62
CA ARG A 160 19.32 1.08 -0.31
C ARG A 160 20.61 0.63 0.33
N GLU A 161 20.84 0.99 1.59
CA GLU A 161 22.01 0.56 2.34
C GLU A 161 22.02 -0.96 2.54
N PHE A 162 20.87 -1.54 2.91
CA PHE A 162 20.73 -2.99 3.02
C PHE A 162 21.06 -3.71 1.70
N VAL A 163 20.54 -3.24 0.56
CA VAL A 163 20.83 -3.83 -0.76
C VAL A 163 22.30 -3.72 -1.09
N LYS A 164 22.93 -2.59 -0.79
CA LYS A 164 24.37 -2.41 -0.98
C LYS A 164 25.17 -3.44 -0.17
N LEU A 165 24.90 -3.55 1.12
CA LEU A 165 25.54 -4.53 2.00
C LEU A 165 25.29 -5.97 1.54
N ALA A 166 24.07 -6.29 1.13
CA ALA A 166 23.76 -7.61 0.60
C ALA A 166 24.59 -7.94 -0.64
N ASN A 167 24.74 -6.98 -1.58
CA ASN A 167 25.55 -7.18 -2.78
C ASN A 167 27.06 -7.29 -2.48
N GLU A 168 27.53 -6.66 -1.41
CA GLU A 168 28.94 -6.76 -0.98
C GLU A 168 29.26 -8.09 -0.28
N HIS A 169 28.24 -8.77 0.25
CA HIS A 169 28.36 -10.00 1.03
C HIS A 169 27.59 -11.19 0.44
N CYS A 170 27.20 -11.12 -0.83
CA CYS A 170 26.63 -12.25 -1.57
C CYS A 170 27.77 -13.16 -2.10
N ASP A 171 28.28 -14.04 -1.25
CA ASP A 171 29.14 -15.16 -1.65
C ASP A 171 28.34 -16.47 -1.73
#